data_22269f0761b61ef3184923b5e032f0c6
#
_entry.id   22269f0761b61ef3184923b5e032f0c6
#
_cell.length_a   1.000
_cell.length_b   1.000
_cell.length_c   1.000
_cell.angle_alpha   90.00
_cell.angle_beta   90.00
_cell.angle_gamma   90.00
#
_symmetry.space_group_name_H-M   'P 1'
#
loop_
_entity.id
_entity.type
_entity.pdbx_description
1 polymer ?
#
loop_
_entity_poly.entity_id
_entity_poly.type
_entity_poly.pdbx_seq_one_letter_code
_entity_poly.pdbx_strand_id
1 'polypeptide(L)'
;MILETKFEYFRRYFILARKFKTMDGNTAAAHVSYAFTEVAGIYPITPSSPMADYVDQWSAAGRKNIFGDTVKVVEMQSEAGAAGTVHGSLAAGAMTTTYTASQGLLLMIPNMYKIAGELLPCVFHVSARTVSAQALNIFGDHSDVYACRQTGFAMMCETNVQEVMDLGAVAHLASIEGRVPFLNFFDGFRTSHEIQKIAIWDYEDLKEMTNMEAVEEFRKHSLNPERPAMRGSHENDDIFFQHREACNKYYNALPAVV
;
A
#
# COMPACT_ATOMS: atom_id res chain seq x y z
N MET A 1 -35.00 16.68 -10.52
CA MET A 1 -33.73 17.27 -11.00
C MET A 1 -33.16 18.34 -10.04
N ILE A 2 -33.86 19.35 -9.56
CA ILE A 2 -33.33 20.38 -8.62
C ILE A 2 -33.23 19.86 -7.15
N LEU A 3 -34.04 18.90 -6.75
CA LEU A 3 -34.02 18.30 -5.41
C LEU A 3 -32.91 17.24 -5.28
N GLU A 4 -32.59 16.50 -6.32
CA GLU A 4 -31.47 15.53 -6.33
C GLU A 4 -30.11 16.24 -6.24
N THR A 5 -29.93 17.36 -6.96
CA THR A 5 -28.69 18.15 -6.88
C THR A 5 -28.47 18.80 -5.50
N LYS A 6 -29.53 19.17 -4.80
CA LYS A 6 -29.42 19.69 -3.42
C LYS A 6 -29.09 18.58 -2.42
N PHE A 7 -29.65 17.39 -2.61
CA PHE A 7 -29.35 16.23 -1.75
C PHE A 7 -27.93 15.70 -1.95
N GLU A 8 -27.44 15.66 -3.19
CA GLU A 8 -26.03 15.36 -3.49
C GLU A 8 -25.08 16.45 -3.00
N TYR A 9 -25.46 17.72 -3.11
CA TYR A 9 -24.68 18.84 -2.58
C TYR A 9 -24.63 18.81 -1.05
N PHE A 10 -25.76 18.51 -0.36
CA PHE A 10 -25.80 18.31 1.09
C PHE A 10 -25.02 17.08 1.53
N ARG A 11 -25.10 15.98 0.79
CA ARG A 11 -24.32 14.76 1.04
C ARG A 11 -22.81 15.02 0.92
N ARG A 12 -22.38 15.78 -0.08
CA ARG A 12 -20.99 16.24 -0.24
C ARG A 12 -20.52 17.13 0.92
N TYR A 13 -21.36 17.99 1.47
CA TYR A 13 -21.02 18.84 2.62
C TYR A 13 -21.02 18.07 3.96
N PHE A 14 -21.84 17.04 4.12
CA PHE A 14 -21.83 16.17 5.31
C PHE A 14 -20.69 15.12 5.28
N ILE A 15 -20.21 14.73 4.12
CA ILE A 15 -19.00 13.89 3.95
C ILE A 15 -17.74 14.66 4.41
N LEU A 16 -17.78 15.98 4.52
CA LEU A 16 -16.64 16.81 4.93
C LEU A 16 -16.44 16.96 6.45
N ALA A 17 -17.30 16.44 7.30
CA ALA A 17 -17.10 16.45 8.75
C ALA A 17 -16.42 15.16 9.24
N ARG A 18 -15.19 14.92 8.78
CA ARG A 18 -14.39 13.80 9.26
C ARG A 18 -14.21 13.84 10.78
N LYS A 19 -14.29 12.69 11.42
CA LYS A 19 -14.03 12.57 12.85
C LYS A 19 -12.55 12.83 13.14
N PHE A 20 -12.28 13.48 14.29
CA PHE A 20 -10.92 13.69 14.75
C PHE A 20 -10.52 12.62 15.76
N LYS A 21 -9.28 12.14 15.63
CA LYS A 21 -8.67 11.22 16.59
C LYS A 21 -7.21 11.59 16.81
N THR A 22 -6.71 11.37 18.02
CA THR A 22 -5.29 11.53 18.35
C THR A 22 -4.58 10.21 18.10
N MET A 23 -3.54 10.23 17.28
CA MET A 23 -2.74 9.05 16.94
C MET A 23 -1.37 9.44 16.39
N ASP A 24 -0.47 8.48 16.26
CA ASP A 24 0.81 8.63 15.59
C ASP A 24 0.75 8.21 14.10
N GLY A 25 1.86 8.42 13.38
CA GLY A 25 1.96 8.11 11.96
C GLY A 25 1.82 6.62 11.67
N ASN A 26 2.40 5.74 12.49
CA ASN A 26 2.23 4.29 12.33
C ASN A 26 0.77 3.87 12.47
N THR A 27 0.05 4.42 13.45
CA THR A 27 -1.38 4.15 13.64
C THR A 27 -2.20 4.69 12.48
N ALA A 28 -1.87 5.86 11.94
CA ALA A 28 -2.55 6.45 10.79
C ALA A 28 -2.36 5.58 9.52
N ALA A 29 -1.13 5.17 9.24
CA ALA A 29 -0.81 4.27 8.13
C ALA A 29 -1.50 2.90 8.27
N ALA A 30 -1.48 2.31 9.47
CA ALA A 30 -2.18 1.07 9.75
C ALA A 30 -3.69 1.20 9.54
N HIS A 31 -4.30 2.32 9.98
CA HIS A 31 -5.73 2.58 9.82
C HIS A 31 -6.15 2.61 8.35
N VAL A 32 -5.41 3.35 7.54
CA VAL A 32 -5.71 3.48 6.11
C VAL A 32 -5.44 2.16 5.39
N SER A 33 -4.26 1.58 5.58
CA SER A 33 -3.88 0.35 4.87
C SER A 33 -4.81 -0.83 5.21
N TYR A 34 -5.27 -0.93 6.46
CA TYR A 34 -6.22 -1.97 6.87
C TYR A 34 -7.48 -1.96 6.01
N ALA A 35 -7.99 -0.76 5.67
CA ALA A 35 -9.18 -0.62 4.84
C ALA A 35 -9.05 -1.32 3.49
N PHE A 36 -7.89 -1.24 2.86
CA PHE A 36 -7.64 -1.75 1.51
C PHE A 36 -6.95 -3.13 1.47
N THR A 37 -6.74 -3.78 2.61
CA THR A 37 -5.93 -4.99 2.71
C THR A 37 -6.77 -6.22 3.01
N GLU A 38 -6.60 -7.29 2.24
CA GLU A 38 -7.11 -8.62 2.52
C GLU A 38 -6.02 -9.51 3.15
N VAL A 39 -4.77 -9.35 2.70
CA VAL A 39 -3.60 -10.08 3.24
C VAL A 39 -2.50 -9.09 3.59
N ALA A 40 -1.96 -9.17 4.79
CA ALA A 40 -0.75 -8.47 5.21
C ALA A 40 0.40 -9.47 5.35
N GLY A 41 1.39 -9.41 4.47
CA GLY A 41 2.63 -10.18 4.58
C GLY A 41 3.65 -9.38 5.38
N ILE A 42 4.04 -9.85 6.56
CA ILE A 42 4.85 -9.07 7.49
C ILE A 42 6.11 -9.78 7.96
N TYR A 43 7.10 -9.00 8.32
CA TYR A 43 8.20 -9.34 9.21
C TYR A 43 8.58 -8.09 9.98
N PRO A 44 8.34 -8.04 11.31
CA PRO A 44 8.46 -6.80 12.10
C PRO A 44 9.87 -6.24 12.10
N ILE A 45 9.99 -4.94 11.85
CA ILE A 45 11.24 -4.18 11.94
C ILE A 45 10.98 -2.78 12.48
N THR A 46 11.81 -2.33 13.43
CA THR A 46 11.75 -0.98 14.00
C THR A 46 12.15 0.07 12.95
N PRO A 47 11.41 1.20 12.80
CA PRO A 47 10.28 1.68 13.60
C PRO A 47 8.88 1.36 13.02
N SER A 48 8.77 0.49 12.03
CA SER A 48 7.51 0.17 11.33
C SER A 48 6.66 -0.91 12.02
N SER A 49 7.23 -1.66 12.98
CA SER A 49 6.55 -2.77 13.67
C SER A 49 5.15 -2.41 14.20
N PRO A 50 4.92 -1.21 14.81
CA PRO A 50 3.58 -0.89 15.31
C PRO A 50 2.48 -0.89 14.25
N MET A 51 2.79 -0.65 12.96
CA MET A 51 1.79 -0.77 11.89
C MET A 51 1.27 -2.20 11.78
N ALA A 52 2.18 -3.18 11.74
CA ALA A 52 1.85 -4.60 11.69
C ALA A 52 1.10 -5.05 12.96
N ASP A 53 1.56 -4.61 14.14
CA ASP A 53 0.96 -4.92 15.43
C ASP A 53 -0.51 -4.45 15.50
N TYR A 54 -0.80 -3.23 15.05
CA TYR A 54 -2.18 -2.72 15.00
C TYR A 54 -3.06 -3.51 14.03
N VAL A 55 -2.54 -3.83 12.85
CA VAL A 55 -3.28 -4.61 11.86
C VAL A 55 -3.63 -6.00 12.40
N ASP A 56 -2.69 -6.67 13.08
CA ASP A 56 -2.91 -7.97 13.71
C ASP A 56 -3.95 -7.88 14.85
N GLN A 57 -3.81 -6.90 15.74
CA GLN A 57 -4.77 -6.65 16.82
C GLN A 57 -6.19 -6.39 16.29
N TRP A 58 -6.32 -5.55 15.27
CA TRP A 58 -7.63 -5.24 14.69
C TRP A 58 -8.23 -6.43 13.93
N SER A 59 -7.40 -7.23 13.29
CA SER A 59 -7.83 -8.49 12.67
C SER A 59 -8.36 -9.46 13.71
N ALA A 60 -7.61 -9.68 14.79
CA ALA A 60 -8.01 -10.54 15.91
C ALA A 60 -9.30 -10.05 16.60
N ALA A 61 -9.51 -8.72 16.64
CA ALA A 61 -10.75 -8.12 17.13
C ALA A 61 -11.93 -8.20 16.15
N GLY A 62 -11.75 -8.77 14.96
CA GLY A 62 -12.81 -8.96 13.97
C GLY A 62 -13.15 -7.70 13.15
N ARG A 63 -12.29 -6.67 13.15
CA ARG A 63 -12.51 -5.45 12.35
C ARG A 63 -12.58 -5.81 10.87
N LYS A 64 -13.55 -5.23 10.17
CA LYS A 64 -13.74 -5.46 8.73
C LYS A 64 -13.03 -4.38 7.91
N ASN A 65 -12.42 -4.80 6.79
CA ASN A 65 -11.93 -3.94 5.72
C ASN A 65 -13.07 -3.48 4.80
N ILE A 66 -12.78 -2.71 3.76
CA ILE A 66 -13.80 -2.22 2.81
C ILE A 66 -14.43 -3.35 1.96
N PHE A 67 -13.80 -4.52 1.90
CA PHE A 67 -14.30 -5.71 1.19
C PHE A 67 -15.22 -6.56 2.06
N GLY A 68 -15.31 -6.28 3.36
CA GLY A 68 -16.17 -6.97 4.32
C GLY A 68 -15.51 -8.13 5.06
N ASP A 69 -14.18 -8.28 4.90
CA ASP A 69 -13.38 -9.34 5.52
C ASP A 69 -12.42 -8.80 6.59
N THR A 70 -11.95 -9.67 7.47
CA THR A 70 -10.81 -9.37 8.34
C THR A 70 -9.50 -9.57 7.58
N VAL A 71 -8.50 -8.76 7.87
CA VAL A 71 -7.18 -8.90 7.25
C VAL A 71 -6.53 -10.21 7.70
N LYS A 72 -6.05 -11.01 6.76
CA LYS A 72 -5.22 -12.18 7.08
C LYS A 72 -3.77 -11.73 7.25
N VAL A 73 -3.29 -11.73 8.47
CA VAL A 73 -1.88 -11.42 8.78
C VAL A 73 -1.03 -12.68 8.67
N VAL A 74 0.06 -12.59 7.92
CA VAL A 74 1.01 -13.69 7.70
C VAL A 74 2.41 -13.21 8.06
N GLU A 75 2.91 -13.64 9.20
CA GLU A 75 4.28 -13.36 9.62
C GLU A 75 5.25 -14.39 9.01
N MET A 76 6.30 -13.89 8.40
CA MET A 76 7.28 -14.69 7.69
C MET A 76 8.60 -14.79 8.47
N GLN A 77 9.60 -15.45 7.89
CA GLN A 77 10.94 -15.64 8.51
C GLN A 77 11.93 -14.52 8.19
N SER A 78 11.56 -13.66 7.22
CA SER A 78 12.36 -12.49 6.81
C SER A 78 11.51 -11.57 5.95
N GLU A 79 11.99 -10.35 5.73
CA GLU A 79 11.32 -9.38 4.83
C GLU A 79 11.28 -9.89 3.38
N ALA A 80 12.30 -10.63 2.93
CA ALA A 80 12.27 -11.29 1.62
C ALA A 80 11.12 -12.30 1.52
N GLY A 81 10.88 -13.07 2.59
CA GLY A 81 9.72 -13.96 2.71
C GLY A 81 8.39 -13.20 2.73
N ALA A 82 8.32 -12.09 3.47
CA ALA A 82 7.14 -11.22 3.50
C ALA A 82 6.84 -10.67 2.09
N ALA A 83 7.84 -10.17 1.36
CA ALA A 83 7.68 -9.72 -0.01
C ALA A 83 7.25 -10.83 -0.97
N GLY A 84 7.76 -12.06 -0.77
CA GLY A 84 7.31 -13.24 -1.51
C GLY A 84 5.84 -13.57 -1.25
N THR A 85 5.41 -13.47 0.00
CA THR A 85 3.99 -13.61 0.38
C THR A 85 3.13 -12.54 -0.27
N VAL A 86 3.58 -11.27 -0.25
CA VAL A 86 2.87 -10.17 -0.92
C VAL A 86 2.71 -10.47 -2.41
N HIS A 87 3.79 -10.81 -3.10
CA HIS A 87 3.75 -11.14 -4.54
C HIS A 87 2.80 -12.31 -4.82
N GLY A 88 2.91 -13.41 -4.05
CA GLY A 88 2.06 -14.60 -4.23
C GLY A 88 0.58 -14.33 -3.98
N SER A 89 0.25 -13.55 -2.94
CA SER A 89 -1.12 -13.17 -2.62
C SER A 89 -1.72 -12.26 -3.69
N LEU A 90 -0.96 -11.28 -4.18
CA LEU A 90 -1.38 -10.42 -5.30
C LEU A 90 -1.60 -11.26 -6.57
N ALA A 91 -0.70 -12.19 -6.88
CA ALA A 91 -0.87 -13.08 -8.01
C ALA A 91 -2.13 -13.97 -7.89
N ALA A 92 -2.53 -14.30 -6.66
CA ALA A 92 -3.77 -15.01 -6.37
C ALA A 92 -5.03 -14.11 -6.34
N GLY A 93 -4.88 -12.79 -6.52
CA GLY A 93 -5.99 -11.84 -6.60
C GLY A 93 -6.41 -11.20 -5.28
N ALA A 94 -5.64 -11.37 -4.21
CA ALA A 94 -5.89 -10.71 -2.94
C ALA A 94 -5.21 -9.34 -2.87
N MET A 95 -5.92 -8.31 -2.45
CA MET A 95 -5.35 -6.99 -2.17
C MET A 95 -4.40 -7.10 -0.98
N THR A 96 -3.12 -6.83 -1.22
CA THR A 96 -2.06 -7.18 -0.26
C THR A 96 -1.16 -6.01 0.05
N THR A 97 -0.73 -5.90 1.30
CA THR A 97 0.13 -4.83 1.84
C THR A 97 1.25 -5.40 2.71
N THR A 98 2.30 -4.61 2.93
CA THR A 98 3.37 -4.89 3.90
C THR A 98 3.86 -3.63 4.59
N TYR A 99 4.53 -3.81 5.73
CA TYR A 99 5.09 -2.76 6.58
C TYR A 99 6.56 -3.07 6.85
N THR A 100 7.45 -2.12 6.55
CA THR A 100 8.89 -2.37 6.64
C THR A 100 9.70 -1.09 6.83
N ALA A 101 11.02 -1.23 6.94
CA ALA A 101 12.00 -0.15 7.04
C ALA A 101 13.41 -0.65 6.68
N SER A 102 14.31 0.26 6.31
CA SER A 102 15.76 0.05 6.28
C SER A 102 16.20 -1.21 5.51
N GLN A 103 17.05 -2.03 6.12
CA GLN A 103 17.52 -3.29 5.53
C GLN A 103 16.37 -4.22 5.12
N GLY A 104 15.28 -4.21 5.87
CA GLY A 104 14.09 -4.98 5.54
C GLY A 104 13.51 -4.61 4.18
N LEU A 105 13.40 -3.31 3.91
CA LEU A 105 12.98 -2.83 2.59
C LEU A 105 13.96 -3.25 1.49
N LEU A 106 15.26 -3.19 1.75
CA LEU A 106 16.27 -3.60 0.77
C LEU A 106 16.18 -5.10 0.43
N LEU A 107 15.82 -5.95 1.39
CA LEU A 107 15.58 -7.38 1.16
C LEU A 107 14.35 -7.66 0.29
N MET A 108 13.43 -6.70 0.17
CA MET A 108 12.22 -6.81 -0.65
C MET A 108 12.46 -6.43 -2.13
N ILE A 109 13.55 -5.75 -2.47
CA ILE A 109 13.83 -5.19 -3.79
C ILE A 109 13.61 -6.19 -4.94
N PRO A 110 14.09 -7.43 -4.91
CA PRO A 110 13.86 -8.38 -6.01
C PRO A 110 12.38 -8.63 -6.29
N ASN A 111 11.56 -8.75 -5.24
CA ASN A 111 10.11 -8.92 -5.37
C ASN A 111 9.41 -7.61 -5.79
N MET A 112 9.94 -6.44 -5.39
CA MET A 112 9.40 -5.15 -5.85
C MET A 112 9.51 -5.02 -7.37
N TYR A 113 10.66 -5.36 -7.97
CA TYR A 113 10.80 -5.40 -9.43
C TYR A 113 9.75 -6.30 -10.08
N LYS A 114 9.49 -7.45 -9.47
CA LYS A 114 8.53 -8.43 -9.95
C LYS A 114 7.09 -7.90 -9.88
N ILE A 115 6.70 -7.36 -8.73
CA ILE A 115 5.37 -6.77 -8.49
C ILE A 115 5.11 -5.60 -9.46
N ALA A 116 6.08 -4.70 -9.62
CA ALA A 116 5.97 -3.57 -10.53
C ALA A 116 5.92 -4.01 -12.01
N GLY A 117 6.77 -4.96 -12.39
CA GLY A 117 6.80 -5.49 -13.75
C GLY A 117 5.51 -6.20 -14.16
N GLU A 118 4.82 -6.83 -13.22
CA GLU A 118 3.52 -7.47 -13.42
C GLU A 118 2.32 -6.52 -13.27
N LEU A 119 2.56 -5.22 -12.96
CA LEU A 119 1.51 -4.21 -12.75
C LEU A 119 0.49 -4.63 -11.69
N LEU A 120 0.99 -5.17 -10.57
CA LEU A 120 0.16 -5.60 -9.46
C LEU A 120 -0.08 -4.43 -8.49
N PRO A 121 -1.35 -4.06 -8.22
CA PRO A 121 -1.67 -2.96 -7.33
C PRO A 121 -1.38 -3.33 -5.88
N CYS A 122 -0.50 -2.59 -5.22
CA CYS A 122 -0.25 -2.72 -3.79
C CYS A 122 0.44 -1.48 -3.22
N VAL A 123 0.44 -1.35 -1.91
CA VAL A 123 1.18 -0.31 -1.20
C VAL A 123 2.08 -0.93 -0.15
N PHE A 124 3.36 -0.57 -0.18
CA PHE A 124 4.32 -0.83 0.88
C PHE A 124 4.39 0.40 1.77
N HIS A 125 4.04 0.26 3.04
CA HIS A 125 4.17 1.36 4.01
C HIS A 125 5.51 1.27 4.72
N VAL A 126 6.26 2.37 4.71
CA VAL A 126 7.62 2.43 5.20
C VAL A 126 7.80 3.56 6.20
N SER A 127 8.13 3.22 7.45
CA SER A 127 8.69 4.19 8.39
C SER A 127 10.18 4.28 8.11
N ALA A 128 10.58 5.19 7.21
CA ALA A 128 11.92 5.24 6.64
C ALA A 128 13.00 5.36 7.71
N ARG A 129 14.04 4.55 7.61
CA ARG A 129 15.13 4.45 8.58
C ARG A 129 16.47 4.32 7.86
N THR A 130 17.50 4.95 8.42
CA THR A 130 18.89 4.84 7.98
C THR A 130 19.28 3.38 7.72
N VAL A 131 19.87 3.12 6.56
CA VAL A 131 20.48 1.83 6.25
C VAL A 131 21.76 1.66 7.06
N SER A 132 21.89 0.52 7.75
CA SER A 132 23.08 0.21 8.54
C SER A 132 24.33 0.18 7.68
N ALA A 133 25.38 0.85 8.14
CA ALA A 133 26.70 0.87 7.51
C ALA A 133 27.75 0.45 8.53
N GLN A 134 28.61 1.38 8.99
CA GLN A 134 29.60 1.09 10.05
C GLN A 134 28.95 0.81 11.43
N ALA A 135 27.72 1.28 11.62
CA ALA A 135 26.93 1.06 12.82
C ALA A 135 25.43 1.07 12.46
N LEU A 136 24.60 0.53 13.36
CA LEU A 136 23.15 0.67 13.29
C LEU A 136 22.75 2.07 13.76
N ASN A 137 21.89 2.72 12.98
CA ASN A 137 21.17 3.93 13.38
C ASN A 137 19.67 3.71 13.15
N ILE A 138 18.86 3.92 14.17
CA ILE A 138 17.41 3.64 14.10
C ILE A 138 16.57 4.85 13.69
N PHE A 139 17.17 6.04 13.60
CA PHE A 139 16.43 7.25 13.25
C PHE A 139 16.09 7.37 11.76
N GLY A 140 15.13 8.25 11.48
CA GLY A 140 14.62 8.53 10.15
C GLY A 140 15.68 9.09 9.22
N ASP A 141 15.72 8.49 8.03
CA ASP A 141 16.60 8.84 6.91
C ASP A 141 16.01 8.16 5.67
N HIS A 142 16.25 8.68 4.49
CA HIS A 142 15.67 8.18 3.25
C HIS A 142 16.62 7.29 2.44
N SER A 143 17.72 6.82 3.00
CA SER A 143 18.67 5.94 2.30
C SER A 143 18.04 4.61 1.87
N ASP A 144 17.10 4.08 2.64
CA ASP A 144 16.36 2.86 2.33
C ASP A 144 15.40 3.04 1.15
N VAL A 145 14.55 4.06 1.18
CA VAL A 145 13.58 4.32 0.11
C VAL A 145 14.27 4.77 -1.19
N TYR A 146 15.35 5.53 -1.09
CA TYR A 146 16.14 5.90 -2.27
C TYR A 146 16.79 4.70 -2.95
N ALA A 147 17.16 3.66 -2.21
CA ALA A 147 17.66 2.41 -2.80
C ALA A 147 16.59 1.70 -3.66
N CYS A 148 15.32 1.95 -3.39
CA CYS A 148 14.18 1.33 -4.09
C CYS A 148 13.69 2.12 -5.32
N ARG A 149 14.20 3.32 -5.57
CA ARG A 149 13.70 4.24 -6.63
C ARG A 149 13.69 3.65 -8.05
N GLN A 150 14.47 2.60 -8.29
CA GLN A 150 14.57 1.94 -9.61
C GLN A 150 13.64 0.74 -9.78
N THR A 151 12.91 0.36 -8.73
CA THR A 151 12.10 -0.88 -8.73
C THR A 151 10.84 -0.78 -9.58
N GLY A 152 10.40 0.43 -9.91
CA GLY A 152 9.15 0.70 -10.61
C GLY A 152 7.96 1.01 -9.69
N PHE A 153 8.18 1.06 -8.37
CA PHE A 153 7.17 1.59 -7.44
C PHE A 153 7.07 3.11 -7.59
N ALA A 154 5.86 3.64 -7.63
CA ALA A 154 5.62 5.05 -7.42
C ALA A 154 5.95 5.39 -5.95
N MET A 155 6.50 6.57 -5.70
CA MET A 155 6.97 6.95 -4.38
C MET A 155 6.14 8.12 -3.86
N MET A 156 5.54 7.95 -2.67
CA MET A 156 4.76 8.99 -1.99
C MET A 156 5.35 9.24 -0.60
N CYS A 157 5.68 10.50 -0.32
CA CYS A 157 6.34 10.92 0.91
C CYS A 157 5.41 11.81 1.73
N GLU A 158 5.28 11.50 3.01
CA GLU A 158 4.49 12.27 3.97
C GLU A 158 5.37 12.92 5.03
N THR A 159 5.03 14.14 5.43
CA THR A 159 5.80 14.95 6.38
C THR A 159 5.17 15.06 7.76
N ASN A 160 3.90 14.69 7.91
CA ASN A 160 3.14 14.77 9.15
C ASN A 160 2.04 13.70 9.19
N VAL A 161 1.45 13.50 10.37
CA VAL A 161 0.47 12.42 10.60
C VAL A 161 -0.83 12.59 9.80
N GLN A 162 -1.24 13.84 9.53
CA GLN A 162 -2.41 14.08 8.69
C GLN A 162 -2.15 13.67 7.24
N GLU A 163 -0.97 13.98 6.72
CA GLU A 163 -0.57 13.54 5.37
C GLU A 163 -0.47 12.02 5.28
N VAL A 164 0.05 11.33 6.31
CA VAL A 164 0.06 9.85 6.34
C VAL A 164 -1.35 9.29 6.21
N MET A 165 -2.34 9.90 6.88
CA MET A 165 -3.75 9.51 6.77
C MET A 165 -4.32 9.76 5.37
N ASP A 166 -4.02 10.91 4.78
CA ASP A 166 -4.65 11.35 3.52
C ASP A 166 -3.91 10.79 2.29
N LEU A 167 -2.60 10.94 2.23
CA LEU A 167 -1.81 10.46 1.08
C LEU A 167 -1.67 8.93 1.09
N GLY A 168 -1.68 8.30 2.26
CA GLY A 168 -1.78 6.85 2.36
C GLY A 168 -3.06 6.32 1.69
N ALA A 169 -4.20 7.01 1.85
CA ALA A 169 -5.43 6.67 1.14
C ALA A 169 -5.28 6.88 -0.37
N VAL A 170 -4.69 8.01 -0.79
CA VAL A 170 -4.41 8.30 -2.20
C VAL A 170 -3.51 7.22 -2.81
N ALA A 171 -2.47 6.77 -2.11
CA ALA A 171 -1.56 5.72 -2.59
C ALA A 171 -2.31 4.41 -2.89
N HIS A 172 -3.23 3.98 -2.01
CA HIS A 172 -4.05 2.79 -2.26
C HIS A 172 -5.02 2.99 -3.42
N LEU A 173 -5.77 4.08 -3.45
CA LEU A 173 -6.73 4.39 -4.52
C LEU A 173 -6.04 4.49 -5.88
N ALA A 174 -4.92 5.23 -5.95
CA ALA A 174 -4.14 5.39 -7.17
C ALA A 174 -3.45 4.10 -7.63
N SER A 175 -3.02 3.25 -6.68
CA SER A 175 -2.46 1.95 -7.03
C SER A 175 -3.50 1.02 -7.67
N ILE A 176 -4.71 1.00 -7.13
CA ILE A 176 -5.83 0.21 -7.68
C ILE A 176 -6.20 0.72 -9.07
N GLU A 177 -6.43 2.02 -9.24
CA GLU A 177 -6.83 2.64 -10.49
C GLU A 177 -5.73 2.57 -11.55
N GLY A 178 -4.50 2.94 -11.17
CA GLY A 178 -3.35 3.06 -12.08
C GLY A 178 -2.61 1.76 -12.33
N ARG A 179 -2.86 0.68 -11.58
CA ARG A 179 -2.14 -0.60 -11.65
C ARG A 179 -0.63 -0.47 -11.44
N VAL A 180 -0.20 0.55 -10.69
CA VAL A 180 1.20 0.78 -10.33
C VAL A 180 1.33 0.64 -8.81
N PRO A 181 2.26 -0.18 -8.31
CA PRO A 181 2.47 -0.30 -6.87
C PRO A 181 3.09 0.98 -6.30
N PHE A 182 2.78 1.28 -5.04
CA PHE A 182 3.29 2.46 -4.34
C PHE A 182 4.20 2.07 -3.18
N LEU A 183 5.25 2.86 -3.01
CA LEU A 183 6.05 2.96 -1.80
C LEU A 183 5.60 4.22 -1.07
N ASN A 184 4.82 4.06 -0.02
CA ASN A 184 4.28 5.12 0.80
C ASN A 184 5.14 5.25 2.06
N PHE A 185 5.79 6.39 2.28
CA PHE A 185 6.81 6.48 3.32
C PHE A 185 6.83 7.83 4.04
N PHE A 186 7.21 7.77 5.30
CA PHE A 186 7.39 8.90 6.21
C PHE A 186 8.57 8.63 7.14
N ASP A 187 9.07 9.68 7.80
CA ASP A 187 10.22 9.57 8.69
C ASP A 187 9.96 8.64 9.88
N GLY A 188 10.83 7.65 10.03
CA GLY A 188 10.87 6.79 11.19
C GLY A 188 11.30 7.55 12.46
N PHE A 189 10.65 7.28 13.60
CA PHE A 189 10.78 7.92 14.91
C PHE A 189 10.38 9.41 14.97
N ARG A 190 10.27 10.08 13.84
CA ARG A 190 9.65 11.40 13.76
C ARG A 190 8.17 11.20 13.45
N THR A 191 7.75 11.37 12.22
CA THR A 191 6.34 11.23 11.82
C THR A 191 5.71 9.91 12.30
N SER A 192 6.46 8.80 12.27
CA SER A 192 5.94 7.48 12.68
C SER A 192 5.48 7.43 14.15
N HIS A 193 6.10 8.22 15.06
CA HIS A 193 5.81 8.26 16.50
C HIS A 193 5.34 9.62 16.99
N GLU A 194 5.22 10.60 16.10
CA GLU A 194 4.68 11.91 16.43
C GLU A 194 3.17 11.81 16.66
N ILE A 195 2.71 12.26 17.82
CA ILE A 195 1.28 12.23 18.18
C ILE A 195 0.61 13.52 17.75
N GLN A 196 -0.37 13.42 16.86
CA GLN A 196 -1.17 14.54 16.38
C GLN A 196 -2.67 14.25 16.48
N LYS A 197 -3.47 15.31 16.62
CA LYS A 197 -4.93 15.22 16.46
C LYS A 197 -5.27 15.46 14.99
N ILE A 198 -5.70 14.41 14.29
CA ILE A 198 -5.95 14.41 12.85
C ILE A 198 -7.40 14.08 12.52
N ALA A 199 -7.85 14.49 11.34
CA ALA A 199 -9.09 14.04 10.75
C ALA A 199 -8.87 12.65 10.13
N ILE A 200 -9.70 11.68 10.51
CA ILE A 200 -9.60 10.29 10.03
C ILE A 200 -10.63 9.99 8.93
N TRP A 201 -10.32 9.05 8.06
CA TRP A 201 -11.28 8.48 7.12
C TRP A 201 -12.14 7.41 7.79
N ASP A 202 -13.45 7.46 7.58
CA ASP A 202 -14.33 6.31 7.83
C ASP A 202 -14.20 5.32 6.65
N TYR A 203 -14.42 4.02 6.90
CA TYR A 203 -14.22 2.98 5.87
C TYR A 203 -15.30 3.00 4.79
N GLU A 204 -16.47 3.52 5.11
CA GLU A 204 -17.54 3.77 4.15
C GLU A 204 -17.11 4.80 3.08
N ASP A 205 -16.45 5.89 3.51
CA ASP A 205 -15.94 6.92 2.61
C ASP A 205 -14.83 6.35 1.70
N LEU A 206 -13.89 5.59 2.29
CA LEU A 206 -12.82 4.94 1.53
C LEU A 206 -13.38 3.95 0.51
N LYS A 207 -14.42 3.21 0.87
CA LYS A 207 -15.10 2.29 -0.04
C LYS A 207 -15.81 3.01 -1.19
N GLU A 208 -16.46 4.14 -0.92
CA GLU A 208 -17.14 4.95 -1.94
C GLU A 208 -16.15 5.54 -2.96
N MET A 209 -14.95 5.92 -2.49
CA MET A 209 -13.88 6.43 -3.35
C MET A 209 -13.16 5.34 -4.16
N THR A 210 -13.29 4.07 -3.76
CA THR A 210 -12.58 2.97 -4.41
C THR A 210 -13.22 2.61 -5.74
N ASN A 211 -12.42 2.55 -6.80
CA ASN A 211 -12.85 1.96 -8.08
C ASN A 211 -12.96 0.44 -7.95
N MET A 212 -14.16 -0.03 -7.58
CA MET A 212 -14.42 -1.47 -7.40
C MET A 212 -14.36 -2.26 -8.71
N GLU A 213 -14.57 -1.63 -9.88
CA GLU A 213 -14.39 -2.28 -11.17
C GLU A 213 -12.92 -2.60 -11.42
N ALA A 214 -12.00 -1.69 -11.05
CA ALA A 214 -10.56 -1.92 -11.13
C ALA A 214 -10.12 -3.08 -10.20
N VAL A 215 -10.71 -3.18 -9.01
CA VAL A 215 -10.47 -4.32 -8.09
C VAL A 215 -10.93 -5.64 -8.72
N GLU A 216 -12.14 -5.67 -9.28
CA GLU A 216 -12.66 -6.87 -9.94
C GLU A 216 -11.86 -7.25 -11.20
N GLU A 217 -11.41 -6.25 -11.97
CA GLU A 217 -10.55 -6.48 -13.12
C GLU A 217 -9.18 -7.05 -12.71
N PHE A 218 -8.59 -6.54 -11.61
CA PHE A 218 -7.39 -7.13 -11.02
C PHE A 218 -7.61 -8.59 -10.65
N ARG A 219 -8.72 -8.93 -9.99
CA ARG A 219 -9.06 -10.30 -9.58
C ARG A 219 -9.29 -11.24 -10.76
N LYS A 220 -9.85 -10.74 -11.88
CA LYS A 220 -10.03 -11.54 -13.11
C LYS A 220 -8.71 -11.99 -13.72
N HIS A 221 -7.63 -11.23 -13.52
CA HIS A 221 -6.29 -11.55 -14.01
C HIS A 221 -5.46 -12.39 -13.02
N SER A 222 -6.04 -12.80 -11.90
CA SER A 222 -5.38 -13.64 -10.92
C SER A 222 -5.19 -15.08 -11.40
N LEU A 223 -4.27 -15.79 -10.75
CA LEU A 223 -4.10 -17.24 -10.94
C LEU A 223 -5.37 -17.97 -10.48
N ASN A 224 -6.08 -18.56 -11.42
CA ASN A 224 -7.33 -19.26 -11.16
C ASN A 224 -7.37 -20.54 -12.01
N PRO A 225 -7.56 -21.73 -11.40
CA PRO A 225 -7.63 -23.00 -12.15
C PRO A 225 -8.79 -23.06 -13.16
N GLU A 226 -9.88 -22.33 -12.94
CA GLU A 226 -11.00 -22.26 -13.90
C GLU A 226 -10.68 -21.37 -15.13
N ARG A 227 -9.73 -20.46 -14.99
CA ARG A 227 -9.23 -19.58 -16.04
C ARG A 227 -7.70 -19.54 -15.96
N PRO A 228 -7.02 -20.62 -16.36
CA PRO A 228 -5.59 -20.70 -16.22
C PRO A 228 -4.89 -19.62 -17.05
N ALA A 229 -3.98 -18.89 -16.41
CA ALA A 229 -3.14 -17.90 -17.05
C ALA A 229 -1.68 -18.17 -16.73
N MET A 230 -0.79 -17.92 -17.67
CA MET A 230 0.65 -17.93 -17.43
C MET A 230 1.06 -16.56 -16.91
N ARG A 231 1.78 -16.53 -15.79
CA ARG A 231 2.31 -15.32 -15.20
C ARG A 231 3.75 -15.53 -14.79
N GLY A 232 4.58 -14.49 -14.97
CA GLY A 232 5.98 -14.55 -14.57
C GLY A 232 6.80 -15.57 -15.33
N SER A 233 6.44 -15.84 -16.58
CA SER A 233 7.13 -16.79 -17.46
C SER A 233 8.55 -16.33 -17.79
N HIS A 234 9.27 -17.20 -18.49
CA HIS A 234 10.56 -16.89 -19.08
C HIS A 234 10.34 -16.28 -20.48
N GLU A 235 10.95 -15.13 -20.72
CA GLU A 235 10.83 -14.42 -21.99
C GLU A 235 12.22 -14.27 -22.63
N ASN A 236 12.26 -14.29 -23.96
CA ASN A 236 13.49 -13.93 -24.70
C ASN A 236 13.64 -12.40 -24.77
N ASP A 237 14.76 -11.93 -25.24
CA ASP A 237 15.13 -10.53 -25.28
C ASP A 237 14.11 -9.65 -26.01
N ASP A 238 13.61 -10.12 -27.14
CA ASP A 238 12.65 -9.37 -27.97
C ASP A 238 11.33 -9.13 -27.23
N ILE A 239 10.76 -10.19 -26.65
CA ILE A 239 9.48 -10.12 -25.96
C ILE A 239 9.62 -9.35 -24.64
N PHE A 240 10.70 -9.59 -23.90
CA PHE A 240 10.95 -8.90 -22.63
C PHE A 240 11.03 -7.39 -22.82
N PHE A 241 11.75 -6.92 -23.83
CA PHE A 241 11.85 -5.48 -24.13
C PHE A 241 10.49 -4.88 -24.47
N GLN A 242 9.71 -5.52 -25.32
CA GLN A 242 8.37 -5.05 -25.72
C GLN A 242 7.41 -4.99 -24.54
N HIS A 243 7.43 -5.97 -23.65
CA HIS A 243 6.61 -5.97 -22.43
C HIS A 243 7.01 -4.85 -21.47
N ARG A 244 8.32 -4.60 -21.32
CA ARG A 244 8.81 -3.45 -20.52
C ARG A 244 8.34 -2.11 -21.09
N GLU A 245 8.38 -1.92 -22.39
CA GLU A 245 7.89 -0.70 -23.06
C GLU A 245 6.35 -0.57 -22.93
N ALA A 246 5.61 -1.66 -23.01
CA ALA A 246 4.15 -1.65 -22.88
C ALA A 246 3.67 -1.17 -21.50
N CYS A 247 4.51 -1.26 -20.45
CA CYS A 247 4.20 -0.73 -19.11
C CYS A 247 4.14 0.80 -19.06
N ASN A 248 4.84 1.51 -19.97
CA ASN A 248 4.96 2.96 -19.94
C ASN A 248 3.63 3.70 -19.96
N LYS A 249 2.60 3.15 -20.60
CA LYS A 249 1.26 3.75 -20.63
C LYS A 249 0.65 3.94 -19.24
N TYR A 250 0.91 3.00 -18.30
CA TYR A 250 0.42 3.08 -16.92
C TYR A 250 1.18 4.14 -16.12
N TYR A 251 2.51 4.17 -16.24
CA TYR A 251 3.34 5.17 -15.59
C TYR A 251 3.06 6.58 -16.10
N ASN A 252 2.86 6.75 -17.41
CA ASN A 252 2.54 8.05 -18.02
C ASN A 252 1.14 8.55 -17.61
N ALA A 253 0.19 7.67 -17.37
CA ALA A 253 -1.16 8.01 -16.91
C ALA A 253 -1.22 8.34 -15.40
N LEU A 254 -0.31 7.79 -14.60
CA LEU A 254 -0.36 7.82 -13.13
C LEU A 254 -0.45 9.25 -12.55
N PRO A 255 0.28 10.28 -13.03
CA PRO A 255 0.16 11.64 -12.50
C PRO A 255 -1.24 12.27 -12.64
N ALA A 256 -2.07 11.76 -13.55
CA ALA A 256 -3.44 12.21 -13.71
C ALA A 256 -4.43 11.39 -12.87
N VAL A 257 -4.01 10.24 -12.36
CA VAL A 257 -4.78 9.39 -11.45
C VAL A 257 -4.62 9.87 -10.01
N VAL A 258 -3.40 10.27 -9.62
CA VAL A 258 -3.08 10.86 -8.30
C VAL A 258 -3.65 12.27 -8.18
#